data_04db7ffbd3cf73705d648b4355ca8145
#
_entry.id   04db7ffbd3cf73705d648b4355ca8145
#
_cell.length_a   1.000
_cell.length_b   1.000
_cell.length_c   1.000
_cell.angle_alpha   90.00
_cell.angle_beta   90.00
_cell.angle_gamma   90.00
#
_symmetry.space_group_name_H-M   'P 1'
#
loop_
_entity.id
_entity.type
_entity.pdbx_description
1 polymer ?
#
loop_
_entity_poly.entity_id
_entity_poly.type
_entity_poly.pdbx_seq_one_letter_code
_entity_poly.pdbx_strand_id
1 'polypeptide(L)'
;MILIVDNYDSFVHNVARYFEELRAPTRVVRNDEVTPADLSQATAIVISPGPCTPHEAGQSMAIMRDYSGKLPILGICLGHQVMGEVFGGVVKRAKRPMHGDSSEINHDGKGVFQGLPQRFSAGRYHSLIVELEGRDTPLEVTARSDEGEIMGLRHRTHPTHGVQFHPESILTEGGYD
;
A
#
# COMPACT_ATOMS: atom_id res chain seq x y z
N MET A 1 14.43 -9.27 -8.04
CA MET A 1 14.44 -7.88 -7.56
C MET A 1 13.01 -7.44 -7.23
N ILE A 2 12.85 -6.51 -6.32
CA ILE A 2 11.57 -5.91 -6.01
C ILE A 2 11.33 -4.76 -6.98
N LEU A 3 10.24 -4.83 -7.74
CA LEU A 3 9.82 -3.75 -8.63
C LEU A 3 8.97 -2.75 -7.83
N ILE A 4 9.42 -1.51 -7.76
CA ILE A 4 8.66 -0.42 -7.16
C ILE A 4 8.03 0.39 -8.29
N VAL A 5 6.71 0.32 -8.38
CA VAL A 5 5.92 1.09 -9.34
C VAL A 5 5.72 2.48 -8.74
N ASP A 6 6.37 3.47 -9.32
CA ASP A 6 6.37 4.85 -8.82
C ASP A 6 5.16 5.61 -9.36
N ASN A 7 4.26 5.99 -8.50
CA ASN A 7 3.09 6.81 -8.81
C ASN A 7 3.39 8.32 -8.78
N TYR A 8 4.60 8.70 -9.20
CA TYR A 8 5.08 10.10 -9.17
C TYR A 8 5.10 10.65 -7.74
N ASP A 9 5.53 9.77 -6.83
CA ASP A 9 5.65 10.08 -5.41
C ASP A 9 6.95 10.83 -5.12
N SER A 10 6.85 11.94 -4.38
CA SER A 10 8.02 12.75 -4.00
C SER A 10 9.01 11.99 -3.11
N PHE A 11 8.57 10.93 -2.44
CA PHE A 11 9.37 10.18 -1.47
C PHE A 11 9.58 8.71 -1.84
N VAL A 12 9.40 8.35 -3.11
CA VAL A 12 9.55 6.96 -3.58
C VAL A 12 10.95 6.40 -3.24
N HIS A 13 11.98 7.21 -3.26
CA HIS A 13 13.33 6.78 -2.93
C HIS A 13 13.51 6.44 -1.46
N ASN A 14 12.70 6.98 -0.56
CA ASN A 14 12.68 6.55 0.84
C ASN A 14 12.13 5.14 0.97
N VAL A 15 11.09 4.80 0.20
CA VAL A 15 10.56 3.44 0.13
C VAL A 15 11.62 2.48 -0.38
N ALA A 16 12.28 2.82 -1.50
CA ALA A 16 13.36 2.02 -2.07
C ALA A 16 14.50 1.81 -1.07
N ARG A 17 14.89 2.86 -0.36
CA ARG A 17 15.96 2.80 0.64
C ARG A 17 15.64 1.80 1.76
N TYR A 18 14.39 1.72 2.21
CA TYR A 18 14.00 0.75 3.24
C TYR A 18 14.29 -0.69 2.79
N PHE A 19 13.94 -1.02 1.55
CA PHE A 19 14.23 -2.35 1.01
C PHE A 19 15.72 -2.57 0.81
N GLU A 20 16.48 -1.56 0.38
CA GLU A 20 17.93 -1.64 0.23
C GLU A 20 18.62 -1.89 1.58
N GLU A 21 18.16 -1.21 2.63
CA GLU A 21 18.67 -1.43 3.99
C GLU A 21 18.38 -2.85 4.48
N LEU A 22 17.29 -3.46 4.03
CA LEU A 22 16.97 -4.86 4.26
C LEU A 22 17.69 -5.81 3.30
N ARG A 23 18.62 -5.29 2.49
CA ARG A 23 19.40 -6.02 1.48
C ARG A 23 18.55 -6.68 0.40
N ALA A 24 17.41 -6.10 0.10
CA ALA A 24 16.55 -6.52 -1.00
C ALA A 24 16.78 -5.64 -2.22
N PRO A 25 17.30 -6.18 -3.34
CA PRO A 25 17.52 -5.40 -4.56
C PRO A 25 16.21 -4.83 -5.09
N THR A 26 16.22 -3.55 -5.45
CA THR A 26 15.04 -2.84 -5.95
C THR A 26 15.29 -2.21 -7.32
N ARG A 27 14.20 -1.99 -8.06
CA ARG A 27 14.17 -1.17 -9.27
C ARG A 27 12.94 -0.28 -9.20
N VAL A 28 13.12 1.02 -9.33
CA VAL A 28 12.05 2.02 -9.34
C VAL A 28 11.72 2.36 -10.79
N VAL A 29 10.45 2.18 -11.19
CA VAL A 29 9.96 2.49 -12.53
C VAL A 29 8.65 3.25 -12.40
N ARG A 30 8.52 4.37 -13.12
CA ARG A 30 7.29 5.16 -13.11
C ARG A 30 6.10 4.37 -13.63
N ASN A 31 4.91 4.68 -13.11
CA ASN A 31 3.69 3.93 -13.36
C ASN A 31 3.23 3.89 -14.82
N ASP A 32 3.75 4.75 -15.66
CA ASP A 32 3.47 4.81 -17.10
C ASP A 32 4.63 4.30 -17.96
N GLU A 33 5.70 3.80 -17.35
CA GLU A 33 6.92 3.34 -18.02
C GLU A 33 7.27 1.88 -17.72
N VAL A 34 6.39 1.13 -17.06
CA VAL A 34 6.63 -0.27 -16.71
C VAL A 34 6.56 -1.13 -17.96
N THR A 35 7.60 -1.95 -18.18
CA THR A 35 7.70 -2.83 -19.35
C THR A 35 7.44 -4.29 -18.96
N PRO A 36 7.09 -5.17 -19.92
CA PRO A 36 7.01 -6.60 -19.66
C PRO A 36 8.30 -7.21 -19.10
N ALA A 37 9.46 -6.67 -19.51
CA ALA A 37 10.75 -7.11 -18.99
C ALA A 37 10.91 -6.78 -17.50
N ASP A 38 10.47 -5.60 -17.07
CA ASP A 38 10.48 -5.23 -15.65
C ASP A 38 9.65 -6.22 -14.82
N LEU A 39 8.46 -6.54 -15.30
CA LEU A 39 7.55 -7.46 -14.62
C LEU A 39 8.08 -8.90 -14.61
N SER A 40 8.72 -9.36 -15.70
CA SER A 40 9.27 -10.72 -15.77
C SER A 40 10.46 -10.94 -14.83
N GLN A 41 11.19 -9.88 -14.50
CA GLN A 41 12.34 -9.93 -13.59
C GLN A 41 11.98 -9.70 -12.14
N ALA A 42 10.77 -9.26 -11.87
CA ALA A 42 10.32 -8.98 -10.51
C ALA A 42 10.04 -10.25 -9.72
N THR A 43 10.47 -10.28 -8.47
CA THR A 43 10.12 -11.30 -7.49
C THR A 43 9.02 -10.85 -6.53
N ALA A 44 8.82 -9.55 -6.45
CA ALA A 44 7.72 -8.90 -5.72
C ALA A 44 7.49 -7.51 -6.30
N ILE A 45 6.31 -6.96 -6.03
CA ILE A 45 5.91 -5.64 -6.52
C ILE A 45 5.49 -4.77 -5.33
N VAL A 46 5.96 -3.54 -5.33
CA VAL A 46 5.47 -2.49 -4.42
C VAL A 46 4.81 -1.41 -5.27
N ILE A 47 3.57 -1.08 -4.96
CA ILE A 47 2.87 0.05 -5.60
C ILE A 47 2.93 1.23 -4.64
N SER A 48 3.63 2.27 -5.03
CA SER A 48 4.02 3.38 -4.18
C SER A 48 2.87 4.31 -3.82
N PRO A 49 3.06 5.16 -2.81
CA PRO A 49 2.22 6.35 -2.65
C PRO A 49 2.21 7.22 -3.91
N GLY A 50 1.33 8.19 -3.96
CA GLY A 50 1.26 9.17 -5.04
C GLY A 50 0.16 10.19 -4.80
N PRO A 51 0.15 11.29 -5.56
CA PRO A 51 -0.75 12.42 -5.32
C PRO A 51 -2.14 12.27 -5.94
N CYS A 52 -2.35 11.28 -6.82
CA CYS A 52 -3.59 11.16 -7.60
C CYS A 52 -4.56 10.11 -7.02
N THR A 53 -5.59 9.80 -7.79
CA THR A 53 -6.53 8.71 -7.50
C THR A 53 -6.11 7.42 -8.21
N PRO A 54 -6.66 6.24 -7.84
CA PRO A 54 -6.32 4.97 -8.51
C PRO A 54 -6.51 5.00 -10.03
N HIS A 55 -7.57 5.60 -10.53
CA HIS A 55 -7.84 5.66 -11.97
C HIS A 55 -6.85 6.56 -12.74
N GLU A 56 -6.15 7.44 -12.04
CA GLU A 56 -5.14 8.33 -12.60
C GLU A 56 -3.71 7.80 -12.42
N ALA A 57 -3.56 6.61 -11.83
CA ALA A 57 -2.26 6.04 -11.45
C ALA A 57 -1.64 5.18 -12.56
N GLY A 58 -1.81 5.54 -13.82
CA GLY A 58 -1.20 4.87 -14.97
C GLY A 58 -1.48 3.38 -15.01
N GLN A 59 -0.43 2.55 -15.02
CA GLN A 59 -0.51 1.10 -15.10
C GLN A 59 -0.79 0.43 -13.75
N SER A 60 -0.82 1.17 -12.64
CA SER A 60 -0.91 0.58 -11.30
C SER A 60 -2.13 -0.32 -11.10
N MET A 61 -3.32 0.07 -11.58
CA MET A 61 -4.51 -0.76 -11.46
C MET A 61 -4.40 -2.06 -12.26
N ALA A 62 -3.91 -1.99 -13.50
CA ALA A 62 -3.71 -3.16 -14.35
C ALA A 62 -2.67 -4.13 -13.73
N ILE A 63 -1.59 -3.60 -13.20
CA ILE A 63 -0.54 -4.40 -12.54
C ILE A 63 -1.11 -5.10 -11.30
N MET A 64 -1.85 -4.39 -10.47
CA MET A 64 -2.50 -4.96 -9.29
C MET A 64 -3.45 -6.11 -9.71
N ARG A 65 -4.31 -5.86 -10.69
CA ARG A 65 -5.27 -6.86 -11.18
C ARG A 65 -4.60 -8.08 -11.78
N ASP A 66 -3.58 -7.88 -12.63
CA ASP A 66 -3.00 -8.96 -13.43
C ASP A 66 -1.93 -9.76 -12.67
N TYR A 67 -1.27 -9.16 -11.67
CA TYR A 67 -0.17 -9.79 -10.94
C TYR A 67 -0.52 -10.21 -9.52
N SER A 68 -1.65 -9.79 -8.97
CA SER A 68 -2.13 -10.33 -7.69
C SER A 68 -2.40 -11.83 -7.86
N GLY A 69 -1.81 -12.62 -6.99
CA GLY A 69 -1.83 -14.09 -7.10
C GLY A 69 -0.67 -14.68 -7.88
N LYS A 70 0.08 -13.89 -8.64
CA LYS A 70 1.29 -14.33 -9.36
C LYS A 70 2.57 -13.95 -8.63
N LEU A 71 2.59 -12.77 -8.02
CA LEU A 71 3.71 -12.24 -7.24
C LEU A 71 3.19 -11.62 -5.94
N PRO A 72 4.00 -11.61 -4.88
CA PRO A 72 3.68 -10.81 -3.70
C PRO A 72 3.57 -9.32 -4.08
N ILE A 73 2.54 -8.65 -3.59
CA ILE A 73 2.31 -7.22 -3.83
C ILE A 73 2.04 -6.51 -2.52
N LEU A 74 2.71 -5.36 -2.33
CA LEU A 74 2.43 -4.42 -1.26
C LEU A 74 2.01 -3.09 -1.86
N GLY A 75 0.80 -2.63 -1.52
CA GLY A 75 0.32 -1.30 -1.88
C GLY A 75 0.45 -0.34 -0.69
N ILE A 76 1.05 0.82 -0.91
CA ILE A 76 1.25 1.84 0.12
C ILE A 76 0.46 3.09 -0.26
N CYS A 77 -0.39 3.57 0.63
CA CYS A 77 -1.22 4.76 0.46
C CYS A 77 -2.05 4.69 -0.83
N LEU A 78 -1.65 5.36 -1.91
CA LEU A 78 -2.31 5.24 -3.20
C LEU A 78 -2.33 3.78 -3.69
N GLY A 79 -1.25 3.02 -3.48
CA GLY A 79 -1.20 1.60 -3.83
C GLY A 79 -2.22 0.75 -3.06
N HIS A 80 -2.47 1.07 -1.81
CA HIS A 80 -3.55 0.46 -1.01
C HIS A 80 -4.93 0.81 -1.58
N GLN A 81 -5.13 2.05 -2.00
CA GLN A 81 -6.38 2.49 -2.64
C GLN A 81 -6.58 1.80 -3.99
N VAL A 82 -5.52 1.61 -4.78
CA VAL A 82 -5.54 0.81 -6.01
C VAL A 82 -6.02 -0.61 -5.73
N MET A 83 -5.49 -1.24 -4.69
CA MET A 83 -5.91 -2.58 -4.26
C MET A 83 -7.41 -2.59 -3.91
N GLY A 84 -7.86 -1.62 -3.12
CA GLY A 84 -9.28 -1.51 -2.75
C GLY A 84 -10.19 -1.40 -3.97
N GLU A 85 -9.83 -0.54 -4.91
CA GLU A 85 -10.62 -0.30 -6.13
C GLU A 85 -10.66 -1.53 -7.04
N VAL A 86 -9.52 -2.17 -7.28
CA VAL A 86 -9.41 -3.34 -8.15
C VAL A 86 -10.26 -4.51 -7.63
N PHE A 87 -10.32 -4.71 -6.33
CA PHE A 87 -11.00 -5.86 -5.72
C PHE A 87 -12.41 -5.55 -5.19
N GLY A 88 -13.03 -4.48 -5.66
CA GLY A 88 -14.46 -4.24 -5.45
C GLY A 88 -14.81 -3.34 -4.27
N GLY A 89 -13.82 -2.72 -3.63
CA GLY A 89 -14.04 -1.67 -2.66
C GLY A 89 -14.36 -0.33 -3.33
N VAL A 90 -14.62 0.68 -2.53
CA VAL A 90 -14.82 2.06 -2.96
C VAL A 90 -13.78 2.96 -2.33
N VAL A 91 -13.18 3.83 -3.13
CA VAL A 91 -12.30 4.89 -2.65
C VAL A 91 -13.14 6.16 -2.48
N LYS A 92 -13.14 6.72 -1.28
CA LYS A 92 -13.92 7.92 -0.95
C LYS A 92 -13.12 8.86 -0.05
N ARG A 93 -13.62 10.07 0.15
CA ARG A 93 -12.98 11.02 1.06
C ARG A 93 -13.01 10.53 2.51
N ALA A 94 -11.90 10.68 3.21
CA ALA A 94 -11.82 10.48 4.65
C ALA A 94 -12.70 11.51 5.38
N LYS A 95 -13.12 11.17 6.60
CA LYS A 95 -13.86 12.11 7.46
C LYS A 95 -13.04 13.38 7.69
N ARG A 96 -11.73 13.23 7.76
CA ARG A 96 -10.78 14.33 7.99
C ARG A 96 -9.52 14.08 7.15
N PRO A 97 -9.15 15.01 6.23
CA PRO A 97 -7.91 14.89 5.49
C PRO A 97 -6.70 14.89 6.42
N MET A 98 -5.70 14.06 6.09
CA MET A 98 -4.48 13.92 6.88
C MET A 98 -3.29 14.38 6.04
N HIS A 99 -2.53 15.35 6.56
CA HIS A 99 -1.38 15.96 5.91
C HIS A 99 -0.16 15.96 6.82
N GLY A 100 0.50 14.81 6.96
CA GLY A 100 1.67 14.70 7.82
C GLY A 100 1.34 14.57 9.30
N ASP A 101 0.15 14.10 9.61
CA ASP A 101 -0.26 13.78 10.98
C ASP A 101 0.01 12.32 11.28
N SER A 102 0.15 11.99 12.56
CA SER A 102 0.20 10.61 13.01
C SER A 102 -1.14 10.18 13.59
N SER A 103 -1.43 8.90 13.46
CA SER A 103 -2.61 8.27 14.03
C SER A 103 -2.25 6.94 14.65
N GLU A 104 -2.99 6.57 15.69
CA GLU A 104 -2.87 5.24 16.27
C GLU A 104 -3.54 4.20 15.36
N ILE A 105 -2.82 3.13 15.08
CA ILE A 105 -3.25 2.04 14.23
C ILE A 105 -3.42 0.79 15.08
N ASN A 106 -4.57 0.15 14.98
CA ASN A 106 -4.86 -1.14 15.59
C ASN A 106 -4.94 -2.20 14.49
N HIS A 107 -4.25 -3.32 14.66
CA HIS A 107 -4.14 -4.36 13.64
C HIS A 107 -4.37 -5.76 14.18
N ASP A 108 -4.50 -6.75 13.28
CA ASP A 108 -4.79 -8.14 13.61
C ASP A 108 -3.54 -8.98 13.97
N GLY A 109 -2.34 -8.43 13.91
CA GLY A 109 -1.08 -9.11 14.19
C GLY A 109 -0.64 -10.12 13.14
N LYS A 110 -1.27 -10.14 11.97
CA LYS A 110 -1.02 -11.10 10.89
C LYS A 110 -0.39 -10.43 9.67
N GLY A 111 0.20 -11.24 8.78
CA GLY A 111 0.78 -10.76 7.54
C GLY A 111 1.86 -9.72 7.79
N VAL A 112 1.74 -8.55 7.19
CA VAL A 112 2.71 -7.43 7.31
C VAL A 112 2.79 -6.87 8.74
N PHE A 113 1.83 -7.19 9.60
CA PHE A 113 1.80 -6.73 10.99
C PHE A 113 2.35 -7.75 11.99
N GLN A 114 2.80 -8.90 11.51
CA GLN A 114 3.31 -9.95 12.40
C GLN A 114 4.54 -9.44 13.17
N GLY A 115 4.52 -9.61 14.49
CA GLY A 115 5.61 -9.20 15.36
C GLY A 115 5.60 -7.73 15.77
N LEU A 116 4.70 -6.91 15.21
CA LEU A 116 4.57 -5.51 15.58
C LEU A 116 3.72 -5.35 16.86
N PRO A 117 3.92 -4.25 17.62
CA PRO A 117 3.02 -3.92 18.72
C PRO A 117 1.57 -3.90 18.22
N GLN A 118 0.63 -4.40 19.03
CA GLN A 118 -0.80 -4.46 18.68
C GLN A 118 -1.35 -3.09 18.26
N ARG A 119 -0.75 -2.04 18.78
CA ARG A 119 -1.12 -0.67 18.51
C ARG A 119 0.15 0.15 18.34
N PHE A 120 0.22 0.93 17.26
CA PHE A 120 1.38 1.80 17.02
C PHE A 120 0.95 3.09 16.32
N SER A 121 1.81 4.09 16.37
CA SER A 121 1.61 5.35 15.68
C SER A 121 2.16 5.29 14.26
N ALA A 122 1.41 5.78 13.29
CA ALA A 122 1.81 5.79 11.88
C ALA A 122 1.52 7.14 11.24
N GLY A 123 2.41 7.55 10.33
CA GLY A 123 2.25 8.77 9.55
C GLY A 123 1.21 8.63 8.45
N ARG A 124 0.34 9.62 8.35
CA ARG A 124 -0.75 9.66 7.36
C ARG A 124 -0.67 10.93 6.53
N TYR A 125 -0.79 10.76 5.20
CA TYR A 125 -0.68 11.84 4.23
C TYR A 125 -1.75 11.66 3.13
N HIS A 126 -3.02 11.43 3.53
CA HIS A 126 -4.06 11.10 2.56
C HIS A 126 -5.38 11.79 2.87
N SER A 127 -6.13 12.10 1.84
CA SER A 127 -7.49 12.62 1.91
C SER A 127 -8.55 11.59 1.52
N LEU A 128 -8.14 10.45 0.98
CA LEU A 128 -9.01 9.36 0.53
C LEU A 128 -8.78 8.12 1.37
N ILE A 129 -9.82 7.31 1.50
CA ILE A 129 -9.79 6.01 2.19
C ILE A 129 -10.52 4.96 1.35
N VAL A 130 -10.30 3.69 1.68
CA VAL A 130 -11.05 2.57 1.12
C VAL A 130 -12.20 2.23 2.05
N GLU A 131 -13.37 1.95 1.48
CA GLU A 131 -14.54 1.45 2.19
C GLU A 131 -15.00 0.14 1.55
N LEU A 132 -15.28 -0.86 2.40
CA LEU A 132 -15.73 -2.20 1.96
C LEU A 132 -17.17 -2.51 2.42
N GLU A 133 -17.80 -1.66 3.22
CA GLU A 133 -19.12 -1.93 3.79
C GLU A 133 -20.16 -2.22 2.73
N GLY A 134 -20.93 -3.31 2.93
CA GLY A 134 -21.97 -3.73 2.01
C GLY A 134 -21.48 -4.29 0.67
N ARG A 135 -20.17 -4.57 0.55
CA ARG A 135 -19.58 -5.06 -0.70
C ARG A 135 -19.09 -6.48 -0.57
N ASP A 136 -19.33 -7.26 -1.62
CA ASP A 136 -18.75 -8.59 -1.78
C ASP A 136 -17.35 -8.45 -2.39
N THR A 137 -16.33 -8.74 -1.58
CA THR A 137 -14.93 -8.55 -1.97
C THR A 137 -14.06 -9.63 -1.35
N PRO A 138 -12.97 -10.07 -2.07
CA PRO A 138 -12.00 -11.01 -1.50
C PRO A 138 -11.05 -10.37 -0.49
N LEU A 139 -11.26 -9.12 -0.11
CA LEU A 139 -10.39 -8.40 0.80
C LEU A 139 -10.84 -8.55 2.26
N GLU A 140 -9.85 -8.61 3.15
CA GLU A 140 -10.05 -8.56 4.61
C GLU A 140 -9.40 -7.29 5.17
N VAL A 141 -10.08 -6.67 6.12
CA VAL A 141 -9.53 -5.54 6.87
C VAL A 141 -8.54 -6.08 7.90
N THR A 142 -7.32 -5.59 7.88
CA THR A 142 -6.25 -6.01 8.78
C THR A 142 -5.89 -4.98 9.82
N ALA A 143 -6.24 -3.71 9.58
CA ALA A 143 -5.97 -2.61 10.50
C ALA A 143 -7.00 -1.50 10.33
N ARG A 144 -7.25 -0.80 11.44
CA ARG A 144 -8.11 0.40 11.47
C ARG A 144 -7.48 1.48 12.33
N SER A 145 -7.77 2.73 12.01
CA SER A 145 -7.46 3.87 12.89
C SER A 145 -8.44 3.92 14.07
N ASP A 146 -8.12 4.76 15.05
CA ASP A 146 -9.04 4.99 16.19
C ASP A 146 -10.40 5.54 15.75
N GLU A 147 -10.47 6.20 14.60
CA GLU A 147 -11.71 6.70 14.03
C GLU A 147 -12.48 5.62 13.25
N GLY A 148 -11.96 4.41 13.17
CA GLY A 148 -12.59 3.27 12.50
C GLY A 148 -12.34 3.19 11.00
N GLU A 149 -11.50 4.05 10.44
CA GLU A 149 -11.14 4.01 9.02
C GLU A 149 -10.18 2.86 8.72
N ILE A 150 -10.34 2.23 7.55
CA ILE A 150 -9.48 1.12 7.13
C ILE A 150 -8.06 1.64 6.89
N MET A 151 -7.10 1.02 7.57
CA MET A 151 -5.67 1.35 7.47
C MET A 151 -4.83 0.19 6.95
N GLY A 152 -5.38 -0.99 6.84
CA GLY A 152 -4.73 -2.15 6.26
C GLY A 152 -5.72 -3.09 5.63
N LEU A 153 -5.30 -3.72 4.53
CA LEU A 153 -6.05 -4.72 3.78
C LEU A 153 -5.15 -5.89 3.41
N ARG A 154 -5.73 -7.06 3.26
CA ARG A 154 -5.09 -8.19 2.58
C ARG A 154 -6.11 -8.92 1.72
N HIS A 155 -5.62 -9.56 0.66
CA HIS A 155 -6.40 -10.52 -0.11
C HIS A 155 -6.48 -11.83 0.67
N ARG A 156 -7.65 -12.48 0.64
CA ARG A 156 -7.88 -13.72 1.42
C ARG A 156 -7.00 -14.88 0.99
N THR A 157 -6.65 -14.96 -0.28
CA THR A 157 -5.91 -16.09 -0.87
C THR A 157 -4.59 -15.71 -1.51
N HIS A 158 -4.43 -14.47 -1.98
CA HIS A 158 -3.20 -14.00 -2.62
C HIS A 158 -2.27 -13.32 -1.60
N PRO A 159 -0.94 -13.37 -1.79
CA PRO A 159 0.00 -12.60 -0.97
C PRO A 159 0.00 -11.12 -1.39
N THR A 160 -1.15 -10.48 -1.30
CA THR A 160 -1.38 -9.08 -1.65
C THR A 160 -1.84 -8.33 -0.42
N HIS A 161 -1.08 -7.30 -0.04
CA HIS A 161 -1.33 -6.50 1.15
C HIS A 161 -1.35 -5.03 0.82
N GLY A 162 -2.12 -4.26 1.57
CA GLY A 162 -2.17 -2.81 1.46
C GLY A 162 -2.13 -2.15 2.83
N VAL A 163 -1.40 -1.03 2.92
CA VAL A 163 -1.37 -0.17 4.09
C VAL A 163 -1.67 1.27 3.66
N GLN A 164 -2.59 1.93 4.35
CA GLN A 164 -2.99 3.30 4.03
C GLN A 164 -1.98 4.32 4.53
N PHE A 165 -1.28 4.01 5.60
CA PHE A 165 -0.25 4.88 6.18
C PHE A 165 1.07 4.75 5.43
N HIS A 166 2.03 5.61 5.78
CA HIS A 166 3.37 5.64 5.18
C HIS A 166 4.40 4.99 6.11
N PRO A 167 4.79 3.71 5.88
CA PRO A 167 5.82 3.08 6.72
C PRO A 167 7.18 3.75 6.59
N GLU A 168 7.46 4.41 5.45
CA GLU A 168 8.71 5.12 5.20
C GLU A 168 8.80 6.48 5.90
N SER A 169 7.70 6.96 6.50
CA SER A 169 7.66 8.23 7.21
C SER A 169 8.37 8.13 8.57
N ILE A 170 9.08 9.19 8.96
CA ILE A 170 9.65 9.28 10.31
C ILE A 170 8.58 9.32 11.40
N LEU A 171 7.33 9.61 11.05
CA LEU A 171 6.19 9.59 11.96
C LEU A 171 5.67 8.19 12.24
N THR A 172 6.13 7.17 11.50
CA THR A 172 5.67 5.79 11.65
C THR A 172 6.65 5.01 12.52
N GLU A 173 6.14 4.48 13.64
CA GLU A 173 6.92 3.61 14.53
C GLU A 173 7.06 2.23 13.92
N GLY A 174 8.28 1.67 13.94
CA GLY A 174 8.55 0.33 13.43
C GLY A 174 8.33 0.17 11.92
N GLY A 175 8.49 1.24 11.15
CA GLY A 175 8.26 1.22 9.70
C GLY A 175 9.16 0.25 8.94
N TYR A 176 10.33 -0.09 9.47
CA TYR A 176 11.24 -1.10 8.89
C TYR A 176 10.79 -2.54 9.16
N ASP A 177 10.03 -2.79 10.21
CA ASP A 177 9.62 -4.13 10.64
C ASP A 177 8.46 -4.65 9.78
#